data_0ecfdfe389bee71a339a0ff4a224716c
#
_entry.id   0ecfdfe389bee71a339a0ff4a224716c
#
_cell.length_a   1.000
_cell.length_b   1.000
_cell.length_c   1.000
_cell.angle_alpha   90.00
_cell.angle_beta   90.00
_cell.angle_gamma   90.00
#
_symmetry.space_group_name_H-M   'P 1'
#
loop_
_entity.id
_entity.type
_entity.pdbx_description
1 polymer ?
#
loop_
_entity_poly.entity_id
_entity_poly.type
_entity_poly.pdbx_seq_one_letter_code
_entity_poly.pdbx_strand_id
1 'polypeptide(L)'
;MERLAHAQDGGGMSALGIMSGFLGLHFLRPWWWLASAPLPLALWMLARNGGGRMALAKLADAALLPHLLSDGGSRRRLALGLAAAAWLLAVAALAGPAWQKVPAPLYVNGAARVVVLSLSDDMLAQDVQPDRMTRARFAVRDLLNDAGDARMALVAYAGAAFTVAPLTDDKNTILNLLQALKPDVMPVPGNDTAAGIRQGVELLRQAHAKGGEIVLVTDAADDAAVAKAKAARANNIRVDVLGVGTREGAPVPQRGGGFASGSGGTLMARRDDAALRAVADAGGGRYVVLQTEGATAFGAPVVEGGHASRAERAQLWRDGGIWLLPVLLVLAALAFRRGWLLTLVVLVLPIGMPAAHAATWDSLWANRDQRALHALQRGDTAQARQLASTSGMRGAADYRAGDYAKAARAFAQGDDARA
;
A
#
# COMPACT_ATOMS: atom_id res chain seq x y z
N MET A 1 -23.11 -47.97 1.99
CA MET A 1 -22.21 -48.28 0.87
C MET A 1 -22.10 -47.02 0.01
N GLU A 2 -21.26 -46.08 0.42
CA GLU A 2 -20.88 -44.92 -0.43
C GLU A 2 -19.85 -44.09 0.34
N ARG A 3 -18.69 -44.65 0.50
CA ARG A 3 -17.46 -43.95 0.85
C ARG A 3 -16.35 -44.66 0.11
N LEU A 4 -15.85 -44.06 -0.96
CA LEU A 4 -14.52 -44.30 -1.59
C LEU A 4 -14.56 -43.77 -3.04
N ALA A 5 -14.44 -42.47 -3.22
CA ALA A 5 -14.00 -41.89 -4.49
C ALA A 5 -13.53 -40.43 -4.27
N HIS A 6 -12.44 -40.27 -3.54
CA HIS A 6 -11.66 -39.01 -3.58
C HIS A 6 -10.20 -39.35 -3.29
N ALA A 7 -9.52 -39.85 -4.28
CA ALA A 7 -8.06 -39.83 -4.39
C ALA A 7 -7.71 -40.26 -5.80
N GLN A 8 -7.38 -39.31 -6.66
CA GLN A 8 -6.41 -39.38 -7.76
C GLN A 8 -6.76 -38.35 -8.83
N ASP A 9 -6.26 -37.16 -8.64
CA ASP A 9 -5.84 -36.31 -9.76
C ASP A 9 -4.45 -35.77 -9.45
N GLY A 10 -3.50 -36.69 -9.54
CA GLY A 10 -2.08 -36.41 -9.64
C GLY A 10 -1.79 -35.89 -11.04
N GLY A 11 -1.17 -34.70 -11.08
CA GLY A 11 -0.83 -33.92 -12.24
C GLY A 11 -0.23 -34.64 -13.43
N GLY A 12 -1.04 -35.00 -14.39
CA GLY A 12 -0.66 -35.20 -15.77
C GLY A 12 -0.86 -33.90 -16.52
N MET A 13 0.19 -33.10 -16.70
CA MET A 13 0.18 -32.03 -17.68
C MET A 13 0.06 -32.65 -19.05
N SER A 14 -1.17 -32.78 -19.56
CA SER A 14 -1.44 -33.29 -20.90
C SER A 14 -0.84 -32.34 -21.93
N ALA A 15 -0.18 -32.89 -22.96
CA ALA A 15 0.41 -32.16 -24.08
C ALA A 15 -0.59 -31.19 -24.75
N LEU A 16 -1.89 -31.45 -24.66
CA LEU A 16 -2.98 -30.55 -25.08
C LEU A 16 -3.07 -29.27 -24.24
N GLY A 17 -2.74 -29.29 -22.94
CA GLY A 17 -2.69 -28.11 -22.10
C GLY A 17 -1.53 -27.17 -22.44
N ILE A 18 -0.44 -27.72 -22.96
CA ILE A 18 0.72 -26.93 -23.44
C ILE A 18 0.38 -26.25 -24.78
N MET A 19 -0.31 -26.93 -25.70
CA MET A 19 -0.69 -26.34 -26.99
C MET A 19 -1.76 -25.25 -26.89
N SER A 20 -2.71 -25.36 -25.97
CA SER A 20 -3.70 -24.28 -25.75
C SER A 20 -3.08 -23.04 -25.09
N GLY A 21 -1.95 -23.18 -24.39
CA GLY A 21 -1.18 -22.06 -23.84
C GLY A 21 -0.51 -21.18 -24.90
N PHE A 22 -0.14 -21.74 -26.05
CA PHE A 22 0.50 -20.98 -27.14
C PHE A 22 -0.45 -20.02 -27.87
N LEU A 23 -1.76 -20.28 -27.87
CA LEU A 23 -2.78 -19.40 -28.47
C LEU A 23 -3.15 -18.21 -27.58
N GLY A 24 -2.68 -18.18 -26.33
CA GLY A 24 -2.91 -17.11 -25.38
C GLY A 24 -1.67 -16.28 -25.04
N LEU A 25 -0.60 -16.34 -25.85
CA LEU A 25 0.64 -15.61 -25.59
C LEU A 25 0.39 -14.10 -25.67
N HIS A 26 0.52 -13.43 -24.54
CA HIS A 26 0.36 -11.98 -24.43
C HIS A 26 1.68 -11.36 -24.03
N PHE A 27 2.07 -10.24 -24.68
CA PHE A 27 3.27 -9.50 -24.31
C PHE A 27 2.89 -8.32 -23.44
N LEU A 28 3.45 -8.27 -22.22
CA LEU A 28 3.19 -7.19 -21.26
C LEU A 28 3.77 -5.85 -21.74
N ARG A 29 4.86 -5.90 -22.51
CA ARG A 29 5.60 -4.70 -22.98
C ARG A 29 5.95 -4.83 -24.47
N PRO A 30 4.97 -4.76 -25.37
CA PRO A 30 5.20 -5.01 -26.81
C PRO A 30 6.18 -4.03 -27.45
N TRP A 31 6.38 -2.85 -26.86
CA TRP A 31 7.33 -1.84 -27.35
C TRP A 31 8.77 -2.32 -27.43
N TRP A 32 9.15 -3.33 -26.62
CA TRP A 32 10.50 -3.91 -26.68
C TRP A 32 10.80 -4.59 -28.01
N TRP A 33 9.80 -4.97 -28.81
CA TRP A 33 10.02 -5.51 -30.14
C TRP A 33 10.66 -4.50 -31.09
N LEU A 34 10.54 -3.19 -30.84
CA LEU A 34 11.24 -2.15 -31.59
C LEU A 34 12.77 -2.27 -31.46
N ALA A 35 13.27 -2.84 -30.37
CA ALA A 35 14.69 -3.11 -30.19
C ALA A 35 15.23 -4.18 -31.14
N SER A 36 14.39 -4.94 -31.83
CA SER A 36 14.78 -5.85 -32.88
C SER A 36 15.06 -5.15 -34.23
N ALA A 37 14.56 -3.92 -34.43
CA ALA A 37 14.67 -3.18 -35.68
C ALA A 37 16.13 -2.93 -36.15
N PRO A 38 17.13 -2.65 -35.28
CA PRO A 38 18.53 -2.48 -35.72
C PRO A 38 19.22 -3.80 -36.08
N LEU A 39 18.65 -4.95 -35.70
CA LEU A 39 19.28 -6.27 -35.91
C LEU A 39 19.57 -6.60 -37.37
N PRO A 40 18.63 -6.46 -38.33
CA PRO A 40 18.91 -6.76 -39.73
C PRO A 40 19.98 -5.84 -40.31
N LEU A 41 20.01 -4.57 -39.93
CA LEU A 41 21.06 -3.64 -40.37
C LEU A 41 22.43 -4.02 -39.80
N ALA A 42 22.49 -4.38 -38.50
CA ALA A 42 23.71 -4.82 -37.85
C ALA A 42 24.23 -6.12 -38.49
N LEU A 43 23.36 -7.09 -38.75
CA LEU A 43 23.74 -8.36 -39.44
C LEU A 43 24.22 -8.09 -40.85
N TRP A 44 23.58 -7.21 -41.61
CA TRP A 44 23.98 -6.84 -42.96
C TRP A 44 25.35 -6.15 -42.98
N MET A 45 25.57 -5.17 -42.05
CA MET A 45 26.89 -4.53 -41.91
C MET A 45 27.98 -5.52 -41.54
N LEU A 46 27.73 -6.41 -40.59
CA LEU A 46 28.66 -7.44 -40.16
C LEU A 46 28.93 -8.47 -41.27
N ALA A 47 27.91 -8.80 -42.08
CA ALA A 47 28.06 -9.71 -43.21
C ALA A 47 28.90 -9.08 -44.32
N ARG A 48 28.69 -7.77 -44.59
CA ARG A 48 29.47 -7.03 -45.63
C ARG A 48 30.92 -6.74 -45.23
N ASN A 49 31.18 -6.52 -43.94
CA ASN A 49 32.52 -6.17 -43.45
C ASN A 49 33.46 -7.37 -43.43
N GLY A 50 33.50 -8.10 -44.53
CA GLY A 50 34.56 -9.05 -44.87
C GLY A 50 35.92 -8.39 -45.16
N GLY A 51 36.00 -7.05 -45.03
CA GLY A 51 37.13 -6.22 -45.43
C GLY A 51 38.45 -6.44 -44.68
N GLY A 52 38.43 -7.15 -43.54
CA GLY A 52 39.69 -7.58 -42.91
C GLY A 52 40.55 -8.46 -43.81
N ARG A 53 39.94 -9.24 -44.72
CA ARG A 53 40.64 -10.03 -45.71
C ARG A 53 41.33 -9.18 -46.74
N MET A 54 40.71 -8.10 -47.21
CA MET A 54 41.32 -7.17 -48.17
C MET A 54 42.42 -6.30 -47.54
N ALA A 55 42.28 -5.94 -46.28
CA ALA A 55 43.31 -5.18 -45.57
C ALA A 55 44.53 -6.05 -45.27
N LEU A 56 44.37 -7.31 -44.87
CA LEU A 56 45.45 -8.26 -44.69
C LEU A 56 46.09 -8.65 -46.01
N ALA A 57 45.32 -8.78 -47.08
CA ALA A 57 45.85 -9.08 -48.41
C ALA A 57 46.78 -7.97 -49.02
N LYS A 58 46.64 -6.73 -48.52
CA LYS A 58 47.49 -5.60 -48.85
C LYS A 58 48.78 -5.52 -48.01
N LEU A 59 48.86 -6.26 -46.91
CA LEU A 59 49.96 -6.19 -45.94
C LEU A 59 50.77 -7.51 -45.87
N ALA A 60 50.23 -8.62 -46.32
CA ALA A 60 50.83 -9.94 -46.22
C ALA A 60 51.23 -10.46 -47.63
N ASP A 61 52.35 -11.16 -47.68
CA ASP A 61 52.87 -11.80 -48.93
C ASP A 61 51.87 -12.85 -49.43
N ALA A 62 51.63 -12.88 -50.75
CA ALA A 62 50.64 -13.75 -51.40
C ALA A 62 50.82 -15.23 -51.08
N ALA A 63 52.06 -15.66 -50.80
CA ALA A 63 52.42 -17.05 -50.46
C ALA A 63 51.94 -17.45 -49.04
N LEU A 64 51.79 -16.54 -48.11
CA LEU A 64 51.37 -16.78 -46.71
C LEU A 64 49.84 -16.66 -46.48
N LEU A 65 49.13 -16.06 -47.43
CA LEU A 65 47.68 -15.86 -47.34
C LEU A 65 46.88 -17.17 -47.13
N PRO A 66 47.13 -18.29 -47.78
CA PRO A 66 46.36 -19.52 -47.58
C PRO A 66 46.49 -20.10 -46.17
N HIS A 67 47.67 -19.89 -45.54
CA HIS A 67 47.96 -20.41 -44.21
C HIS A 67 47.44 -19.48 -43.08
N LEU A 68 47.31 -18.18 -43.37
CA LEU A 68 46.75 -17.17 -42.42
C LEU A 68 45.24 -17.04 -42.51
N LEU A 69 44.66 -17.39 -43.68
CA LEU A 69 43.20 -17.35 -43.88
C LEU A 69 42.62 -18.73 -43.57
N SER A 70 42.43 -19.02 -42.30
CA SER A 70 41.59 -20.15 -41.87
C SER A 70 40.18 -20.00 -42.45
N ASP A 71 39.60 -21.10 -42.97
CA ASP A 71 38.24 -21.17 -43.54
C ASP A 71 37.17 -20.91 -42.48
N GLY A 72 37.09 -19.65 -42.02
CA GLY A 72 36.17 -19.19 -40.97
C GLY A 72 34.75 -18.87 -41.45
N GLY A 73 34.44 -19.06 -42.75
CA GLY A 73 33.16 -18.64 -43.32
C GLY A 73 31.94 -19.31 -42.67
N SER A 74 31.99 -20.60 -42.45
CA SER A 74 30.92 -21.37 -41.81
C SER A 74 30.79 -21.04 -40.30
N ARG A 75 31.94 -20.96 -39.61
CA ARG A 75 31.97 -20.62 -38.15
C ARG A 75 31.52 -19.20 -37.91
N ARG A 76 31.81 -18.25 -38.80
CA ARG A 76 31.37 -16.85 -38.70
C ARG A 76 29.84 -16.74 -38.88
N ARG A 77 29.25 -17.46 -39.86
CA ARG A 77 27.79 -17.48 -40.06
C ARG A 77 27.09 -18.06 -38.85
N LEU A 78 27.60 -19.15 -38.26
CA LEU A 78 27.06 -19.76 -37.04
C LEU A 78 27.12 -18.78 -35.87
N ALA A 79 28.23 -18.07 -35.72
CA ALA A 79 28.39 -17.10 -34.62
C ALA A 79 27.47 -15.90 -34.78
N LEU A 80 27.28 -15.37 -36.00
CA LEU A 80 26.30 -14.31 -36.27
C LEU A 80 24.86 -14.78 -36.03
N GLY A 81 24.56 -16.02 -36.43
CA GLY A 81 23.24 -16.62 -36.15
C GLY A 81 22.97 -16.78 -34.66
N LEU A 82 23.97 -17.24 -33.88
CA LEU A 82 23.82 -17.34 -32.41
C LEU A 82 23.69 -15.97 -31.75
N ALA A 83 24.44 -14.96 -32.21
CA ALA A 83 24.29 -13.59 -31.67
C ALA A 83 22.93 -12.98 -32.00
N ALA A 84 22.42 -13.21 -33.21
CA ALA A 84 21.06 -12.77 -33.59
C ALA A 84 19.98 -13.48 -32.77
N ALA A 85 20.12 -14.79 -32.56
CA ALA A 85 19.19 -15.56 -31.72
C ALA A 85 19.21 -15.08 -30.25
N ALA A 86 20.41 -14.82 -29.72
CA ALA A 86 20.55 -14.28 -28.36
C ALA A 86 19.90 -12.89 -28.21
N TRP A 87 20.09 -12.02 -29.23
CA TRP A 87 19.46 -10.71 -29.25
C TRP A 87 17.94 -10.80 -29.30
N LEU A 88 17.37 -11.60 -30.20
CA LEU A 88 15.93 -11.81 -30.30
C LEU A 88 15.35 -12.43 -29.03
N LEU A 89 16.07 -13.37 -28.42
CA LEU A 89 15.66 -13.97 -27.15
C LEU A 89 15.68 -12.95 -26.02
N ALA A 90 16.69 -12.07 -25.99
CA ALA A 90 16.74 -10.98 -24.99
C ALA A 90 15.58 -10.00 -25.19
N VAL A 91 15.29 -9.60 -26.42
CA VAL A 91 14.14 -8.73 -26.74
C VAL A 91 12.84 -9.42 -26.35
N ALA A 92 12.67 -10.71 -26.64
CA ALA A 92 11.50 -11.48 -26.25
C ALA A 92 11.35 -11.58 -24.73
N ALA A 93 12.46 -11.79 -23.99
CA ALA A 93 12.45 -11.81 -22.53
C ALA A 93 12.03 -10.46 -21.94
N LEU A 94 12.53 -9.35 -22.50
CA LEU A 94 12.19 -7.99 -22.08
C LEU A 94 10.75 -7.59 -22.47
N ALA A 95 10.23 -8.13 -23.58
CA ALA A 95 8.84 -7.94 -23.97
C ALA A 95 7.84 -8.57 -22.98
N GLY A 96 8.33 -9.47 -22.10
CA GLY A 96 7.53 -10.07 -21.03
C GLY A 96 6.43 -10.99 -21.58
N PRO A 97 6.77 -12.15 -22.14
CA PRO A 97 5.78 -13.11 -22.58
C PRO A 97 4.99 -13.64 -21.38
N ALA A 98 3.68 -13.53 -21.42
CA ALA A 98 2.79 -13.97 -20.38
C ALA A 98 1.84 -15.03 -20.94
N TRP A 99 1.83 -16.20 -20.33
CA TRP A 99 0.96 -17.33 -20.69
C TRP A 99 0.12 -17.83 -19.52
N GLN A 100 0.37 -17.31 -18.30
CA GLN A 100 -0.38 -17.66 -17.10
C GLN A 100 -1.02 -16.42 -16.51
N LYS A 101 -2.29 -16.55 -16.17
CA LYS A 101 -3.02 -15.57 -15.36
C LYS A 101 -2.95 -16.02 -13.91
N VAL A 102 -2.39 -15.19 -13.06
CA VAL A 102 -2.38 -15.41 -11.61
C VAL A 102 -3.53 -14.62 -11.01
N PRO A 103 -4.39 -15.25 -10.20
CA PRO A 103 -5.39 -14.53 -9.45
C PRO A 103 -4.67 -13.62 -8.45
N ALA A 104 -4.63 -12.32 -8.73
CA ALA A 104 -4.21 -11.36 -7.74
C ALA A 104 -5.44 -11.01 -6.91
N PRO A 105 -5.36 -11.09 -5.58
CA PRO A 105 -6.40 -10.54 -4.75
C PRO A 105 -6.43 -9.04 -5.05
N LEU A 106 -7.45 -8.58 -5.73
CA LEU A 106 -7.81 -7.17 -5.68
C LEU A 106 -8.27 -6.95 -4.25
N TYR A 107 -7.42 -6.37 -3.43
CA TYR A 107 -7.83 -5.77 -2.18
C TYR A 107 -8.71 -4.56 -2.52
N VAL A 108 -9.94 -4.83 -2.94
CA VAL A 108 -10.98 -3.82 -2.92
C VAL A 108 -11.39 -3.73 -1.45
N ASN A 109 -10.63 -2.98 -0.67
CA ASN A 109 -10.99 -2.62 0.68
C ASN A 109 -12.24 -1.73 0.64
N GLY A 110 -13.36 -2.36 0.25
CA GLY A 110 -14.66 -1.71 0.30
C GLY A 110 -15.25 -1.70 1.70
N ALA A 111 -14.74 -2.52 2.60
CA ALA A 111 -15.24 -2.60 3.97
C ALA A 111 -14.79 -1.36 4.74
N ALA A 112 -15.77 -0.61 5.25
CA ALA A 112 -15.57 0.56 6.07
C ALA A 112 -16.40 0.44 7.35
N ARG A 113 -15.78 0.68 8.49
CA ARG A 113 -16.45 0.68 9.81
C ARG A 113 -16.23 2.01 10.48
N VAL A 114 -17.31 2.60 10.97
CA VAL A 114 -17.26 3.81 11.81
C VAL A 114 -17.63 3.42 13.22
N VAL A 115 -16.74 3.64 14.16
CA VAL A 115 -17.03 3.50 15.59
C VAL A 115 -17.56 4.82 16.10
N VAL A 116 -18.74 4.79 16.68
CA VAL A 116 -19.42 5.97 17.28
C VAL A 116 -19.45 5.75 18.77
N LEU A 117 -18.60 6.49 19.51
CA LEU A 117 -18.38 6.33 20.93
C LEU A 117 -19.09 7.44 21.73
N SER A 118 -19.92 7.05 22.69
CA SER A 118 -20.51 7.98 23.64
C SER A 118 -19.46 8.51 24.61
N LEU A 119 -19.42 9.84 24.75
CA LEU A 119 -18.67 10.57 25.77
C LEU A 119 -19.61 11.34 26.70
N SER A 120 -20.82 10.82 26.93
CA SER A 120 -21.74 11.37 27.93
C SER A 120 -21.17 11.21 29.35
N ASP A 121 -21.61 12.04 30.28
CA ASP A 121 -21.20 11.93 31.70
C ASP A 121 -21.61 10.57 32.30
N ASP A 122 -22.64 9.91 31.76
CA ASP A 122 -23.10 8.57 32.18
C ASP A 122 -22.01 7.49 31.94
N MET A 123 -21.08 7.74 31.00
CA MET A 123 -19.96 6.87 30.78
C MET A 123 -18.87 6.89 31.88
N LEU A 124 -19.00 7.81 32.85
CA LEU A 124 -18.18 7.85 34.07
C LEU A 124 -18.68 6.92 35.17
N ALA A 125 -19.88 6.37 35.04
CA ALA A 125 -20.45 5.45 36.03
C ALA A 125 -19.58 4.20 36.21
N GLN A 126 -19.53 3.68 37.44
CA GLN A 126 -18.64 2.59 37.87
C GLN A 126 -19.38 1.28 38.18
N ASP A 127 -20.46 1.02 37.46
CA ASP A 127 -21.20 -0.25 37.53
C ASP A 127 -20.46 -1.38 36.78
N VAL A 128 -19.45 -1.03 35.97
CA VAL A 128 -18.53 -1.95 35.27
C VAL A 128 -17.10 -1.56 35.62
N GLN A 129 -16.28 -2.52 36.05
CA GLN A 129 -14.92 -2.20 36.46
C GLN A 129 -13.98 -2.01 35.25
N PRO A 130 -13.06 -1.01 35.28
CA PRO A 130 -12.91 0.01 36.31
C PRO A 130 -13.99 1.12 36.23
N ASP A 131 -14.44 1.47 35.05
CA ASP A 131 -15.54 2.37 34.71
C ASP A 131 -16.01 2.07 33.26
N ARG A 132 -17.21 2.57 32.90
CA ARG A 132 -17.81 2.33 31.58
C ARG A 132 -16.91 2.84 30.45
N MET A 133 -16.32 4.03 30.62
CA MET A 133 -15.50 4.66 29.59
C MET A 133 -14.21 3.86 29.30
N THR A 134 -13.54 3.39 30.35
CA THR A 134 -12.34 2.56 30.21
C THR A 134 -12.67 1.23 29.52
N ARG A 135 -13.79 0.61 29.87
CA ARG A 135 -14.28 -0.61 29.20
C ARG A 135 -14.63 -0.36 27.75
N ALA A 136 -15.31 0.73 27.45
CA ALA A 136 -15.64 1.10 26.06
C ALA A 136 -14.38 1.32 25.23
N ARG A 137 -13.32 1.95 25.76
CA ARG A 137 -12.04 2.09 25.06
C ARG A 137 -11.37 0.75 24.76
N PHE A 138 -11.40 -0.19 25.71
CA PHE A 138 -10.87 -1.54 25.46
C PHE A 138 -11.65 -2.24 24.35
N ALA A 139 -12.98 -2.16 24.37
CA ALA A 139 -13.82 -2.71 23.34
C ALA A 139 -13.55 -2.08 21.95
N VAL A 140 -13.41 -0.77 21.89
CA VAL A 140 -13.04 -0.07 20.63
C VAL A 140 -11.66 -0.50 20.14
N ARG A 141 -10.68 -0.67 21.02
CA ARG A 141 -9.36 -1.19 20.66
C ARG A 141 -9.45 -2.60 20.06
N ASP A 142 -10.26 -3.46 20.68
CA ASP A 142 -10.46 -4.83 20.19
C ASP A 142 -11.15 -4.82 18.82
N LEU A 143 -12.17 -3.98 18.62
CA LEU A 143 -12.83 -3.76 17.32
C LEU A 143 -11.85 -3.29 16.24
N LEU A 144 -10.90 -2.42 16.60
CA LEU A 144 -9.86 -1.94 15.67
C LEU A 144 -8.89 -3.07 15.29
N ASN A 145 -8.50 -3.92 16.26
CA ASN A 145 -7.60 -5.04 16.02
C ASN A 145 -8.26 -6.11 15.14
N ASP A 146 -9.55 -6.39 15.35
CA ASP A 146 -10.32 -7.41 14.63
C ASP A 146 -10.75 -6.94 13.23
N ALA A 147 -10.61 -5.65 12.91
CA ALA A 147 -11.08 -5.09 11.65
C ALA A 147 -10.31 -5.56 10.40
N GLY A 148 -9.21 -6.33 10.54
CA GLY A 148 -8.39 -6.78 9.40
C GLY A 148 -7.89 -5.60 8.57
N ASP A 149 -8.11 -5.62 7.25
CA ASP A 149 -7.70 -4.56 6.32
C ASP A 149 -8.80 -3.51 6.06
N ALA A 150 -9.89 -3.51 6.85
CA ALA A 150 -10.96 -2.54 6.69
C ALA A 150 -10.54 -1.14 7.13
N ARG A 151 -11.04 -0.13 6.42
CA ARG A 151 -10.86 1.27 6.83
C ARG A 151 -11.74 1.57 8.03
N MET A 152 -11.16 2.23 9.03
CA MET A 152 -11.82 2.56 10.27
C MET A 152 -11.93 4.07 10.45
N ALA A 153 -13.00 4.53 11.09
CA ALA A 153 -13.15 5.90 11.55
C ALA A 153 -13.64 5.92 13.00
N LEU A 154 -13.38 7.01 13.69
CA LEU A 154 -13.81 7.22 15.06
C LEU A 154 -14.58 8.54 15.17
N VAL A 155 -15.79 8.44 15.68
CA VAL A 155 -16.67 9.58 16.03
C VAL A 155 -16.89 9.55 17.53
N ALA A 156 -16.74 10.67 18.17
CA ALA A 156 -17.12 10.86 19.58
C ALA A 156 -18.36 11.76 19.65
N TYR A 157 -19.28 11.45 20.55
CA TYR A 157 -20.46 12.29 20.74
C TYR A 157 -20.85 12.40 22.21
N ALA A 158 -21.50 13.52 22.53
CA ALA A 158 -22.22 13.79 23.75
C ALA A 158 -23.51 14.58 23.39
N GLY A 159 -23.66 15.84 23.71
CA GLY A 159 -24.73 16.68 23.17
C GLY A 159 -24.55 17.09 21.70
N ALA A 160 -23.37 16.85 21.15
CA ALA A 160 -23.05 17.00 19.71
C ALA A 160 -22.04 15.94 19.31
N ALA A 161 -21.93 15.65 17.99
CA ALA A 161 -21.02 14.65 17.45
C ALA A 161 -19.84 15.30 16.73
N PHE A 162 -18.64 14.74 16.93
CA PHE A 162 -17.38 15.22 16.36
C PHE A 162 -16.60 14.05 15.75
N THR A 163 -16.00 14.29 14.60
CA THR A 163 -15.08 13.33 14.00
C THR A 163 -13.72 13.41 14.68
N VAL A 164 -13.32 12.34 15.35
CA VAL A 164 -12.01 12.21 15.99
C VAL A 164 -10.96 11.77 14.97
N ALA A 165 -11.32 10.77 14.17
CA ALA A 165 -10.48 10.30 13.07
C ALA A 165 -11.35 10.00 11.84
N PRO A 166 -11.03 10.53 10.66
CA PRO A 166 -11.70 10.17 9.41
C PRO A 166 -11.39 8.72 9.03
N LEU A 167 -12.06 8.21 7.98
CA LEU A 167 -11.80 6.86 7.50
C LEU A 167 -10.34 6.69 7.06
N THR A 168 -9.61 5.86 7.79
CA THR A 168 -8.19 5.55 7.58
C THR A 168 -7.94 4.05 7.77
N ASP A 169 -6.90 3.53 7.16
CA ASP A 169 -6.31 2.21 7.39
C ASP A 169 -5.26 2.22 8.53
N ASP A 170 -4.81 3.41 8.95
CA ASP A 170 -3.90 3.57 10.08
C ASP A 170 -4.62 3.48 11.44
N LYS A 171 -4.71 2.26 11.94
CA LYS A 171 -5.32 1.95 13.24
C LYS A 171 -4.55 2.55 14.42
N ASN A 172 -3.23 2.70 14.30
CA ASN A 172 -2.40 3.22 15.38
C ASN A 172 -2.73 4.70 15.66
N THR A 173 -2.99 5.49 14.63
CA THR A 173 -3.46 6.87 14.79
C THR A 173 -4.77 6.91 15.56
N ILE A 174 -5.76 6.04 15.23
CA ILE A 174 -7.03 5.97 15.96
C ILE A 174 -6.80 5.55 17.42
N LEU A 175 -5.96 4.56 17.67
CA LEU A 175 -5.64 4.10 19.03
C LEU A 175 -5.02 5.18 19.90
N ASN A 176 -4.13 5.99 19.34
CA ASN A 176 -3.50 7.11 20.05
C ASN A 176 -4.54 8.19 20.41
N LEU A 177 -5.41 8.54 19.48
CA LEU A 177 -6.50 9.51 19.73
C LEU A 177 -7.52 8.99 20.74
N LEU A 178 -7.85 7.70 20.71
CA LEU A 178 -8.80 7.07 21.61
C LEU A 178 -8.41 7.21 23.09
N GLN A 179 -7.10 7.20 23.39
CA GLN A 179 -6.61 7.34 24.75
C GLN A 179 -6.91 8.73 25.37
N ALA A 180 -6.95 9.76 24.53
CA ALA A 180 -7.21 11.13 24.96
C ALA A 180 -8.70 11.44 25.16
N LEU A 181 -9.61 10.58 24.65
CA LEU A 181 -11.04 10.81 24.71
C LEU A 181 -11.58 10.63 26.14
N LYS A 182 -12.17 11.67 26.67
CA LYS A 182 -12.85 11.70 27.98
C LYS A 182 -14.11 12.55 27.85
N PRO A 183 -15.14 12.37 28.72
CA PRO A 183 -16.34 13.22 28.72
C PRO A 183 -16.04 14.70 28.83
N ASP A 184 -14.95 15.08 29.51
CA ASP A 184 -14.56 16.48 29.73
C ASP A 184 -14.01 17.21 28.50
N VAL A 185 -13.64 16.49 27.44
CA VAL A 185 -13.21 17.14 26.19
C VAL A 185 -14.40 17.56 25.32
N MET A 186 -15.61 17.12 25.64
CA MET A 186 -16.79 17.45 24.86
C MET A 186 -17.29 18.86 25.17
N PRO A 187 -17.43 19.72 24.13
CA PRO A 187 -17.84 21.12 24.35
C PRO A 187 -19.33 21.24 24.74
N VAL A 188 -20.16 20.27 24.34
CA VAL A 188 -21.59 20.25 24.64
C VAL A 188 -21.93 18.98 25.43
N PRO A 189 -22.29 19.05 26.69
CA PRO A 189 -22.72 17.89 27.48
C PRO A 189 -24.05 17.35 26.98
N GLY A 190 -24.31 16.07 27.24
CA GLY A 190 -25.56 15.42 26.86
C GLY A 190 -25.31 14.01 26.26
N ASN A 191 -26.33 13.45 25.59
CA ASN A 191 -26.27 12.14 24.97
C ASN A 191 -27.15 12.12 23.70
N ASP A 192 -26.73 12.90 22.65
CA ASP A 192 -27.40 12.91 21.32
C ASP A 192 -26.85 11.77 20.44
N THR A 193 -27.38 10.57 20.67
CA THR A 193 -27.01 9.37 19.89
C THR A 193 -27.37 9.51 18.41
N ALA A 194 -28.44 10.24 18.09
CA ALA A 194 -28.87 10.50 16.72
C ALA A 194 -27.84 11.34 15.95
N ALA A 195 -27.22 12.34 16.61
CA ALA A 195 -26.10 13.10 16.03
C ALA A 195 -24.88 12.22 15.75
N GLY A 196 -24.56 11.30 16.66
CA GLY A 196 -23.48 10.32 16.47
C GLY A 196 -23.68 9.46 15.23
N ILE A 197 -24.86 8.85 15.09
CA ILE A 197 -25.21 8.03 13.91
C ILE A 197 -25.16 8.87 12.62
N ARG A 198 -25.73 10.07 12.63
CA ARG A 198 -25.70 10.98 11.47
C ARG A 198 -24.28 11.29 11.03
N GLN A 199 -23.38 11.60 11.96
CA GLN A 199 -21.98 11.88 11.66
C GLN A 199 -21.27 10.66 11.08
N GLY A 200 -21.53 9.45 11.60
CA GLY A 200 -21.00 8.21 11.05
C GLY A 200 -21.46 7.94 9.61
N VAL A 201 -22.75 8.16 9.32
CA VAL A 201 -23.29 8.03 7.95
C VAL A 201 -22.62 9.03 7.01
N GLU A 202 -22.42 10.27 7.45
CA GLU A 202 -21.79 11.32 6.64
C GLU A 202 -20.33 10.98 6.28
N LEU A 203 -19.57 10.43 7.23
CA LEU A 203 -18.19 9.97 6.97
C LEU A 203 -18.14 8.84 5.92
N LEU A 204 -19.04 7.87 6.02
CA LEU A 204 -19.14 6.77 5.03
C LEU A 204 -19.50 7.31 3.64
N ARG A 205 -20.42 8.28 3.60
CA ARG A 205 -20.84 8.93 2.35
C ARG A 205 -19.70 9.73 1.71
N GLN A 206 -18.98 10.53 2.48
CA GLN A 206 -17.84 11.33 2.00
C GLN A 206 -16.70 10.45 1.47
N ALA A 207 -16.50 9.28 2.08
CA ALA A 207 -15.52 8.31 1.63
C ALA A 207 -15.98 7.48 0.42
N HIS A 208 -17.16 7.76 -0.15
CA HIS A 208 -17.75 7.01 -1.26
C HIS A 208 -17.81 5.49 -1.00
N ALA A 209 -18.00 5.11 0.26
CA ALA A 209 -18.14 3.70 0.61
C ALA A 209 -19.47 3.17 0.06
N LYS A 210 -19.43 2.09 -0.74
CA LYS A 210 -20.62 1.44 -1.33
C LYS A 210 -21.50 0.72 -0.31
N GLY A 211 -21.24 0.90 0.95
CA GLY A 211 -21.86 0.32 2.12
C GLY A 211 -20.88 0.44 3.27
N GLY A 212 -21.35 0.17 4.48
CA GLY A 212 -20.49 0.28 5.65
C GLY A 212 -21.21 -0.17 6.91
N GLU A 213 -20.45 -0.19 7.97
CA GLU A 213 -20.93 -0.58 9.29
C GLU A 213 -20.66 0.55 10.27
N ILE A 214 -21.67 0.89 11.06
CA ILE A 214 -21.54 1.78 12.20
C ILE A 214 -21.64 0.91 13.45
N VAL A 215 -20.64 0.96 14.31
CA VAL A 215 -20.68 0.33 15.64
C VAL A 215 -20.88 1.43 16.67
N LEU A 216 -22.09 1.49 17.20
CA LEU A 216 -22.47 2.45 18.22
C LEU A 216 -22.12 1.89 19.61
N VAL A 217 -21.29 2.59 20.37
CA VAL A 217 -20.86 2.22 21.72
C VAL A 217 -21.49 3.21 22.70
N THR A 218 -22.53 2.78 23.42
CA THR A 218 -23.33 3.66 24.26
C THR A 218 -24.09 2.87 25.34
N ASP A 219 -24.65 3.58 26.30
CA ASP A 219 -25.49 3.04 27.37
C ASP A 219 -27.01 3.31 27.17
N ALA A 220 -27.36 4.34 26.40
CA ALA A 220 -28.73 4.72 26.12
C ALA A 220 -28.92 5.28 24.71
N ALA A 221 -30.14 5.27 24.22
CA ALA A 221 -30.53 5.84 22.95
C ALA A 221 -32.00 6.36 23.05
N ASP A 222 -32.37 7.23 22.12
CA ASP A 222 -33.69 7.78 21.99
C ASP A 222 -34.37 7.39 20.66
N ASP A 223 -35.66 7.74 20.51
CA ASP A 223 -36.42 7.47 19.28
C ASP A 223 -35.79 8.16 18.05
N ALA A 224 -35.11 9.28 18.22
CA ALA A 224 -34.42 9.96 17.13
C ALA A 224 -33.26 9.12 16.63
N ALA A 225 -32.54 8.42 17.51
CA ALA A 225 -31.50 7.46 17.14
C ALA A 225 -32.05 6.28 16.32
N VAL A 226 -33.24 5.75 16.72
CA VAL A 226 -33.93 4.69 15.97
C VAL A 226 -34.27 5.15 14.56
N ALA A 227 -34.80 6.38 14.41
CA ALA A 227 -35.12 6.95 13.11
C ALA A 227 -33.85 7.13 12.23
N LYS A 228 -32.71 7.55 12.82
CA LYS A 228 -31.43 7.70 12.09
C LYS A 228 -30.82 6.35 11.71
N ALA A 229 -30.91 5.34 12.57
CA ALA A 229 -30.48 3.98 12.25
C ALA A 229 -31.28 3.38 11.08
N LYS A 230 -32.60 3.58 11.06
CA LYS A 230 -33.47 3.19 9.94
C LYS A 230 -33.07 3.88 8.64
N ALA A 231 -32.76 5.18 8.69
CA ALA A 231 -32.28 5.94 7.52
C ALA A 231 -30.89 5.46 7.06
N ALA A 232 -30.01 5.09 7.96
CA ALA A 232 -28.70 4.51 7.63
C ALA A 232 -28.86 3.19 6.87
N ARG A 233 -29.75 2.30 7.33
CA ARG A 233 -30.06 1.03 6.65
C ARG A 233 -30.58 1.25 5.23
N ALA A 234 -31.40 2.25 4.98
CA ALA A 234 -31.87 2.61 3.65
C ALA A 234 -30.74 3.00 2.68
N ASN A 235 -29.57 3.40 3.22
CA ASN A 235 -28.35 3.71 2.49
C ASN A 235 -27.33 2.54 2.49
N ASN A 236 -27.74 1.31 2.76
CA ASN A 236 -26.90 0.12 2.89
C ASN A 236 -25.81 0.25 3.98
N ILE A 237 -26.09 1.00 5.03
CA ILE A 237 -25.23 1.15 6.20
C ILE A 237 -25.87 0.42 7.35
N ARG A 238 -25.20 -0.60 7.87
CA ARG A 238 -25.64 -1.38 9.05
C ARG A 238 -25.25 -0.63 10.31
N VAL A 239 -26.14 -0.65 11.31
CA VAL A 239 -25.86 -0.06 12.63
C VAL A 239 -25.90 -1.16 13.69
N ASP A 240 -24.73 -1.58 14.12
CA ASP A 240 -24.55 -2.50 15.25
C ASP A 240 -24.42 -1.68 16.54
N VAL A 241 -24.89 -2.23 17.66
CA VAL A 241 -24.91 -1.54 18.94
C VAL A 241 -24.20 -2.36 20.01
N LEU A 242 -23.23 -1.74 20.67
CA LEU A 242 -22.52 -2.26 21.82
C LEU A 242 -23.00 -1.52 23.09
N GLY A 243 -23.86 -2.16 23.87
CA GLY A 243 -24.40 -1.62 25.09
C GLY A 243 -23.40 -1.68 26.23
N VAL A 244 -23.13 -0.54 26.86
CA VAL A 244 -22.17 -0.40 27.97
C VAL A 244 -22.91 -0.16 29.28
N GLY A 245 -22.40 -0.75 30.36
CA GLY A 245 -22.99 -0.60 31.70
C GLY A 245 -23.95 -1.74 32.08
N THR A 246 -24.63 -1.60 33.22
CA THR A 246 -25.59 -2.57 33.74
C THR A 246 -27.01 -2.01 33.75
N ARG A 247 -28.04 -2.87 33.90
CA ARG A 247 -29.44 -2.46 34.02
C ARG A 247 -29.72 -1.78 35.36
N GLU A 248 -29.04 -2.24 36.40
CA GLU A 248 -29.13 -1.67 37.74
C GLU A 248 -28.56 -0.26 37.75
N GLY A 249 -27.46 -0.04 37.01
CA GLY A 249 -26.77 1.23 36.90
C GLY A 249 -25.94 1.59 38.10
N ALA A 250 -25.27 2.73 37.98
CA ALA A 250 -24.53 3.34 39.09
C ALA A 250 -24.69 4.86 39.10
N PRO A 251 -24.42 5.51 40.23
CA PRO A 251 -24.46 6.98 40.32
C PRO A 251 -23.41 7.60 39.40
N VAL A 252 -23.76 8.69 38.72
CA VAL A 252 -22.85 9.43 37.83
C VAL A 252 -21.94 10.31 38.69
N PRO A 253 -20.60 10.12 38.63
CA PRO A 253 -19.67 10.96 39.34
C PRO A 253 -19.68 12.39 38.79
N GLN A 254 -19.62 13.40 39.70
CA GLN A 254 -19.54 14.80 39.33
C GLN A 254 -18.13 15.35 39.46
N ARG A 255 -17.76 16.26 38.52
CA ARG A 255 -16.50 17.01 38.61
C ARG A 255 -16.47 17.83 39.88
N GLY A 256 -15.53 17.58 40.76
CA GLY A 256 -15.42 18.26 42.05
C GLY A 256 -15.77 17.39 43.25
N GLY A 257 -16.13 16.14 43.02
CA GLY A 257 -16.50 15.14 44.04
C GLY A 257 -18.00 15.00 44.25
N GLY A 258 -18.42 13.84 44.75
CA GLY A 258 -19.82 13.47 44.89
C GLY A 258 -20.44 12.95 43.59
N PHE A 259 -21.78 12.94 43.57
CA PHE A 259 -22.56 12.42 42.44
C PHE A 259 -23.48 13.49 41.87
N ALA A 260 -23.75 13.39 40.58
CA ALA A 260 -24.67 14.26 39.88
C ALA A 260 -26.09 14.09 40.47
N SER A 261 -26.80 15.19 40.67
CA SER A 261 -28.16 15.21 41.21
C SER A 261 -29.15 15.64 40.15
N GLY A 262 -30.24 14.90 40.04
CA GLY A 262 -31.38 15.23 39.20
C GLY A 262 -32.62 15.63 40.06
N SER A 263 -33.75 15.86 39.42
CA SER A 263 -35.02 16.26 40.06
C SER A 263 -35.56 15.22 41.06
N GLY A 264 -35.06 14.00 41.05
CA GLY A 264 -35.49 12.90 41.94
C GLY A 264 -34.40 12.36 42.87
N GLY A 265 -33.29 13.09 43.06
CA GLY A 265 -32.15 12.62 43.87
C GLY A 265 -30.88 12.39 43.04
N THR A 266 -30.01 11.46 43.46
CA THR A 266 -28.79 11.11 42.75
C THR A 266 -29.11 10.56 41.36
N LEU A 267 -28.48 11.12 40.32
CA LEU A 267 -28.64 10.66 38.95
C LEU A 267 -27.98 9.27 38.77
N MET A 268 -28.78 8.29 38.34
CA MET A 268 -28.35 6.92 38.10
C MET A 268 -28.24 6.66 36.59
N ALA A 269 -27.04 6.39 36.11
CA ALA A 269 -26.82 5.95 34.74
C ALA A 269 -27.19 4.46 34.61
N ARG A 270 -28.23 4.16 33.85
CA ARG A 270 -28.70 2.79 33.60
C ARG A 270 -28.62 2.47 32.13
N ARG A 271 -28.26 1.24 31.79
CA ARG A 271 -28.29 0.78 30.39
C ARG A 271 -29.74 0.48 29.99
N ASP A 272 -30.18 1.09 28.90
CA ASP A 272 -31.50 0.86 28.32
C ASP A 272 -31.43 -0.19 27.19
N ASP A 273 -31.51 -1.47 27.54
CA ASP A 273 -31.47 -2.57 26.59
C ASP A 273 -32.60 -2.52 25.56
N ALA A 274 -33.76 -1.96 25.89
CA ALA A 274 -34.91 -1.92 24.97
C ALA A 274 -34.67 -0.89 23.86
N ALA A 275 -34.27 0.32 24.23
CA ALA A 275 -33.92 1.38 23.28
C ALA A 275 -32.73 0.98 22.38
N LEU A 276 -31.68 0.37 22.98
CA LEU A 276 -30.49 -0.04 22.25
C LEU A 276 -30.78 -1.15 21.24
N ARG A 277 -31.63 -2.13 21.56
CA ARG A 277 -32.13 -3.14 20.63
C ARG A 277 -32.95 -2.51 19.50
N ALA A 278 -33.84 -1.58 19.83
CA ALA A 278 -34.65 -0.92 18.81
C ALA A 278 -33.77 -0.18 17.78
N VAL A 279 -32.65 0.43 18.19
CA VAL A 279 -31.67 1.05 17.28
C VAL A 279 -30.99 0.01 16.39
N ALA A 280 -30.51 -1.12 16.98
CA ALA A 280 -29.85 -2.18 16.23
C ALA A 280 -30.81 -2.82 15.21
N ASP A 281 -32.04 -3.15 15.61
CA ASP A 281 -33.05 -3.76 14.75
C ASP A 281 -33.45 -2.83 13.59
N ALA A 282 -33.65 -1.54 13.88
CA ALA A 282 -33.94 -0.53 12.87
C ALA A 282 -32.77 -0.34 11.90
N GLY A 283 -31.54 -0.41 12.38
CA GLY A 283 -30.30 -0.33 11.61
C GLY A 283 -29.93 -1.61 10.86
N GLY A 284 -30.68 -2.72 11.07
CA GLY A 284 -30.36 -4.04 10.48
C GLY A 284 -29.11 -4.68 11.04
N GLY A 285 -28.69 -4.24 12.22
CA GLY A 285 -27.49 -4.71 12.93
C GLY A 285 -27.81 -5.62 14.10
N ARG A 286 -26.81 -5.83 14.95
CA ARG A 286 -26.90 -6.66 16.17
C ARG A 286 -26.72 -5.80 17.41
N TYR A 287 -27.45 -6.15 18.45
CA TYR A 287 -27.22 -5.62 19.78
C TYR A 287 -26.41 -6.61 20.61
N VAL A 288 -25.31 -6.16 21.16
CA VAL A 288 -24.42 -6.92 22.04
C VAL A 288 -24.16 -6.13 23.30
N VAL A 289 -24.15 -6.80 24.43
CA VAL A 289 -23.80 -6.20 25.71
C VAL A 289 -22.31 -6.36 25.94
N LEU A 290 -21.62 -5.27 26.28
CA LEU A 290 -20.21 -5.31 26.64
C LEU A 290 -20.05 -6.02 27.98
N GLN A 291 -19.64 -7.28 27.92
CA GLN A 291 -19.29 -8.10 29.09
C GLN A 291 -17.77 -8.10 29.30
N THR A 292 -17.30 -8.90 30.25
CA THR A 292 -15.89 -9.03 30.63
C THR A 292 -15.03 -9.59 29.48
N GLU A 293 -15.64 -10.33 28.56
CA GLU A 293 -14.99 -10.95 27.40
C GLU A 293 -15.25 -10.09 26.14
N GLY A 294 -14.42 -9.11 25.89
CA GLY A 294 -14.17 -8.36 24.66
C GLY A 294 -15.25 -8.13 23.61
N ALA A 295 -15.07 -7.13 22.77
CA ALA A 295 -15.95 -6.76 21.66
C ALA A 295 -15.78 -7.64 20.39
N THR A 296 -15.20 -8.81 20.50
CA THR A 296 -15.02 -9.78 19.38
C THR A 296 -16.31 -10.28 18.74
N ALA A 297 -17.46 -9.91 19.35
CA ALA A 297 -18.79 -10.33 18.88
C ALA A 297 -19.19 -9.83 17.49
N PHE A 298 -18.54 -8.77 16.97
CA PHE A 298 -18.89 -8.20 15.67
C PHE A 298 -18.03 -8.72 14.52
N GLY A 299 -16.84 -9.29 14.82
CA GLY A 299 -15.92 -9.80 13.82
C GLY A 299 -15.41 -8.72 12.85
N ALA A 300 -14.78 -9.15 11.76
CA ALA A 300 -14.37 -8.24 10.69
C ALA A 300 -15.61 -7.64 9.99
N PRO A 301 -15.57 -6.35 9.59
CA PRO A 301 -16.68 -5.71 8.93
C PRO A 301 -17.00 -6.40 7.60
N VAL A 302 -18.26 -6.77 7.41
CA VAL A 302 -18.77 -7.41 6.19
C VAL A 302 -19.57 -6.38 5.41
N VAL A 303 -19.24 -6.19 4.15
CA VAL A 303 -20.07 -5.40 3.24
C VAL A 303 -21.30 -6.23 2.86
N GLU A 304 -22.46 -5.95 3.47
CA GLU A 304 -23.74 -6.51 3.04
C GLU A 304 -24.12 -5.89 1.69
N GLY A 305 -24.23 -6.73 0.66
CA GLY A 305 -24.52 -6.30 -0.72
C GLY A 305 -23.31 -6.27 -1.64
N GLY A 306 -22.07 -6.25 -1.12
CA GLY A 306 -21.04 -7.01 -1.78
C GLY A 306 -21.37 -8.47 -1.51
N HIS A 307 -21.94 -9.20 -2.48
CA HIS A 307 -21.42 -10.54 -2.61
C HIS A 307 -19.94 -10.33 -2.35
N ALA A 308 -19.33 -11.06 -1.37
CA ALA A 308 -17.91 -11.32 -1.45
C ALA A 308 -17.73 -11.62 -2.92
N SER A 309 -17.63 -10.54 -3.68
CA SER A 309 -17.64 -10.59 -5.11
C SER A 309 -16.44 -11.45 -5.24
N ARG A 310 -16.75 -12.75 -5.33
CA ARG A 310 -15.85 -13.85 -5.62
C ARG A 310 -14.76 -13.11 -6.29
N ALA A 311 -13.80 -12.70 -5.41
CA ALA A 311 -12.97 -11.50 -5.55
C ALA A 311 -12.66 -11.47 -7.01
N GLU A 312 -13.16 -10.49 -7.74
CA GLU A 312 -13.05 -10.51 -9.19
C GLU A 312 -11.57 -10.57 -9.33
N ARG A 313 -11.11 -11.83 -9.41
CA ARG A 313 -9.71 -12.18 -9.32
C ARG A 313 -9.20 -11.50 -10.55
N ALA A 314 -8.71 -10.25 -10.37
CA ALA A 314 -8.05 -9.61 -11.47
C ALA A 314 -6.98 -10.61 -11.89
N GLN A 315 -7.26 -11.25 -13.00
CA GLN A 315 -6.33 -12.20 -13.58
C GLN A 315 -5.20 -11.35 -14.15
N LEU A 316 -4.21 -11.07 -13.30
CA LEU A 316 -3.01 -10.40 -13.72
C LEU A 316 -2.13 -11.39 -14.49
N TRP A 317 -1.72 -10.99 -15.68
CA TRP A 317 -0.78 -11.76 -16.46
C TRP A 317 0.58 -11.80 -15.74
N ARG A 318 1.07 -12.99 -15.47
CA ARG A 318 2.39 -13.21 -14.87
C ARG A 318 3.46 -13.11 -15.95
N ASP A 319 4.45 -12.25 -15.70
CA ASP A 319 5.63 -12.14 -16.57
C ASP A 319 6.42 -13.46 -16.55
N GLY A 320 6.46 -14.12 -17.69
CA GLY A 320 7.19 -15.37 -17.90
C GLY A 320 8.57 -15.16 -18.52
N GLY A 321 8.99 -13.92 -18.80
CA GLY A 321 10.29 -13.60 -19.40
C GLY A 321 11.48 -14.13 -18.61
N ILE A 322 11.32 -14.29 -17.29
CA ILE A 322 12.34 -14.87 -16.40
C ILE A 322 12.77 -16.28 -16.83
N TRP A 323 11.90 -17.07 -17.43
CA TRP A 323 12.21 -18.43 -17.90
C TRP A 323 13.11 -18.46 -19.13
N LEU A 324 13.23 -17.33 -19.85
CA LEU A 324 14.14 -17.20 -20.97
C LEU A 324 15.56 -16.83 -20.53
N LEU A 325 15.76 -16.34 -19.31
CA LEU A 325 17.07 -15.93 -18.79
C LEU A 325 18.07 -17.07 -18.69
N PRO A 326 17.75 -18.31 -18.25
CA PRO A 326 18.73 -19.41 -18.23
C PRO A 326 19.26 -19.74 -19.64
N VAL A 327 18.40 -19.73 -20.65
CA VAL A 327 18.80 -19.99 -22.04
C VAL A 327 19.69 -18.86 -22.53
N LEU A 328 19.36 -17.62 -22.23
CA LEU A 328 20.17 -16.45 -22.57
C LEU A 328 21.55 -16.51 -21.89
N LEU A 329 21.59 -16.93 -20.63
CA LEU A 329 22.84 -17.08 -19.87
C LEU A 329 23.77 -18.14 -20.50
N VAL A 330 23.22 -19.27 -20.95
CA VAL A 330 23.98 -20.30 -21.65
C VAL A 330 24.54 -19.77 -22.99
N LEU A 331 23.71 -19.03 -23.76
CA LEU A 331 24.16 -18.42 -25.01
C LEU A 331 25.23 -17.35 -24.75
N ALA A 332 25.08 -16.54 -23.70
CA ALA A 332 26.08 -15.58 -23.28
C ALA A 332 27.39 -16.25 -22.84
N ALA A 333 27.34 -17.34 -22.07
CA ALA A 333 28.51 -18.10 -21.66
C ALA A 333 29.27 -18.71 -22.85
N LEU A 334 28.55 -19.22 -23.86
CA LEU A 334 29.13 -19.72 -25.07
C LEU A 334 29.83 -18.60 -25.89
N ALA A 335 29.26 -17.39 -25.89
CA ALA A 335 29.87 -16.24 -26.53
C ALA A 335 31.12 -15.76 -25.77
N PHE A 336 31.10 -15.79 -24.44
CA PHE A 336 32.22 -15.39 -23.58
C PHE A 336 33.46 -16.26 -23.78
N ARG A 337 33.28 -17.56 -23.92
CA ARG A 337 34.40 -18.51 -24.19
C ARG A 337 35.22 -18.17 -25.44
N ARG A 338 34.69 -17.34 -26.35
CA ARG A 338 35.35 -16.94 -27.63
C ARG A 338 35.76 -15.47 -27.69
N GLY A 339 35.72 -14.74 -26.59
CA GLY A 339 36.08 -13.31 -26.54
C GLY A 339 35.08 -12.37 -27.24
N TRP A 340 33.93 -12.86 -27.69
CA TRP A 340 32.94 -12.11 -28.47
C TRP A 340 32.18 -11.08 -27.66
N LEU A 341 31.99 -11.33 -26.36
CA LEU A 341 31.32 -10.36 -25.46
C LEU A 341 32.18 -9.12 -25.21
N LEU A 342 33.51 -9.27 -25.20
CA LEU A 342 34.41 -8.14 -25.08
C LEU A 342 34.27 -7.17 -26.25
N THR A 343 34.07 -7.69 -27.47
CA THR A 343 33.82 -6.84 -28.67
C THR A 343 32.44 -6.18 -28.61
N LEU A 344 31.43 -6.84 -28.06
CA LEU A 344 30.09 -6.26 -27.89
C LEU A 344 30.08 -5.15 -26.81
N VAL A 345 30.78 -5.37 -25.71
CA VAL A 345 30.94 -4.37 -24.63
C VAL A 345 31.70 -3.16 -25.16
N VAL A 346 32.78 -3.35 -25.91
CA VAL A 346 33.57 -2.26 -26.51
C VAL A 346 32.76 -1.51 -27.61
N LEU A 347 31.82 -2.18 -28.28
CA LEU A 347 30.97 -1.55 -29.31
C LEU A 347 29.81 -0.75 -28.71
N VAL A 348 29.28 -1.16 -27.54
CA VAL A 348 28.14 -0.50 -26.89
C VAL A 348 28.57 0.63 -25.94
N LEU A 349 29.77 0.53 -25.38
CA LEU A 349 30.30 1.53 -24.43
C LEU A 349 30.50 2.94 -25.01
N PRO A 350 30.82 3.17 -26.32
CA PRO A 350 31.05 4.54 -26.81
C PRO A 350 29.79 5.26 -27.28
N ILE A 351 28.62 4.63 -27.31
CA ILE A 351 27.38 5.34 -27.75
C ILE A 351 26.84 6.19 -26.61
N GLY A 352 27.44 7.36 -26.46
CA GLY A 352 26.78 8.51 -25.76
C GLY A 352 26.93 8.53 -24.26
N MET A 353 28.09 8.28 -23.70
CA MET A 353 28.38 8.83 -22.40
C MET A 353 28.76 10.31 -22.56
N PRO A 354 27.89 11.29 -22.20
CA PRO A 354 28.37 12.64 -21.94
C PRO A 354 29.43 12.50 -20.85
N ALA A 355 30.55 13.27 -20.97
CA ALA A 355 31.67 13.22 -20.04
C ALA A 355 31.16 13.08 -18.60
N ALA A 356 31.19 11.87 -18.07
CA ALA A 356 30.80 11.59 -16.73
C ALA A 356 31.82 12.27 -15.83
N HIS A 357 31.45 13.41 -15.25
CA HIS A 357 32.10 13.92 -14.07
C HIS A 357 32.09 12.76 -13.08
N ALA A 358 33.26 12.37 -12.59
CA ALA A 358 33.46 11.21 -11.75
C ALA A 358 32.36 11.12 -10.68
N ALA A 359 31.33 10.32 -10.98
CA ALA A 359 30.29 10.03 -10.03
C ALA A 359 30.94 9.14 -8.96
N THR A 360 31.23 9.73 -7.81
CA THR A 360 31.66 8.94 -6.66
C THR A 360 30.56 7.94 -6.35
N TRP A 361 30.92 6.73 -5.91
CA TRP A 361 29.99 5.65 -5.57
C TRP A 361 28.84 6.12 -4.66
N ASP A 362 29.11 7.09 -3.78
CA ASP A 362 28.12 7.76 -2.93
C ASP A 362 27.05 8.55 -3.71
N SER A 363 27.34 9.00 -4.94
CA SER A 363 26.38 9.77 -5.74
C SER A 363 25.24 8.91 -6.32
N LEU A 364 25.39 7.61 -6.31
CA LEU A 364 24.37 6.67 -6.80
C LEU A 364 23.27 6.39 -5.76
N TRP A 365 23.55 6.56 -4.46
CA TRP A 365 22.68 6.18 -3.36
C TRP A 365 22.25 7.33 -2.46
N ALA A 366 23.02 8.44 -2.43
CA ALA A 366 22.74 9.61 -1.60
C ALA A 366 22.17 10.77 -2.42
N ASN A 367 21.09 11.36 -1.95
CA ASN A 367 20.52 12.56 -2.57
C ASN A 367 21.44 13.78 -2.30
N ARG A 368 21.17 14.92 -2.98
CA ARG A 368 22.02 16.11 -2.88
C ARG A 368 22.17 16.62 -1.45
N ASP A 369 21.10 16.64 -0.67
CA ASP A 369 21.13 17.13 0.71
C ASP A 369 21.85 16.17 1.67
N GLN A 370 21.75 14.85 1.44
CA GLN A 370 22.55 13.88 2.20
C GLN A 370 24.05 14.06 1.95
N ARG A 371 24.44 14.31 0.69
CA ARG A 371 25.83 14.62 0.33
C ARG A 371 26.29 15.94 0.92
N ALA A 372 25.42 16.96 0.94
CA ALA A 372 25.69 18.24 1.61
C ALA A 372 25.92 18.04 3.12
N LEU A 373 25.12 17.18 3.77
CA LEU A 373 25.29 16.83 5.19
C LEU A 373 26.62 16.14 5.45
N HIS A 374 27.02 15.17 4.62
CA HIS A 374 28.31 14.51 4.73
C HIS A 374 29.50 15.48 4.48
N ALA A 375 29.34 16.45 3.58
CA ALA A 375 30.35 17.52 3.38
C ALA A 375 30.46 18.38 4.63
N LEU A 376 29.35 18.76 5.27
CA LEU A 376 29.33 19.48 6.54
C LEU A 376 30.00 18.72 7.68
N GLN A 377 29.78 17.42 7.77
CA GLN A 377 30.41 16.55 8.79
C GLN A 377 31.95 16.50 8.61
N ARG A 378 32.42 16.54 7.36
CA ARG A 378 33.85 16.58 7.03
C ARG A 378 34.48 17.96 7.14
N GLY A 379 33.68 18.99 7.43
CA GLY A 379 34.16 20.38 7.55
C GLY A 379 34.25 21.14 6.22
N ASP A 380 33.87 20.51 5.09
CA ASP A 380 33.89 21.15 3.77
C ASP A 380 32.60 21.96 3.53
N THR A 381 32.60 23.17 4.08
CA THR A 381 31.46 24.10 3.99
C THR A 381 31.22 24.61 2.57
N ALA A 382 32.28 24.69 1.74
CA ALA A 382 32.17 25.15 0.36
C ALA A 382 31.43 24.13 -0.50
N GLN A 383 31.79 22.85 -0.41
CA GLN A 383 31.14 21.78 -1.10
C GLN A 383 29.69 21.57 -0.61
N ALA A 384 29.45 21.72 0.69
CA ALA A 384 28.12 21.63 1.28
C ALA A 384 27.17 22.72 0.73
N ARG A 385 27.63 23.95 0.55
CA ARG A 385 26.84 25.02 -0.07
C ARG A 385 26.45 24.74 -1.50
N GLN A 386 27.33 24.13 -2.29
CA GLN A 386 27.07 23.79 -3.68
C GLN A 386 26.07 22.63 -3.83
N LEU A 387 26.07 21.67 -2.89
CA LEU A 387 25.23 20.50 -2.91
C LEU A 387 23.86 20.72 -2.27
N ALA A 388 23.73 21.71 -1.37
CA ALA A 388 22.48 21.97 -0.65
C ALA A 388 21.35 22.37 -1.60
N SER A 389 20.27 21.54 -1.63
CA SER A 389 19.10 21.80 -2.44
C SER A 389 17.97 22.47 -1.66
N THR A 390 17.80 22.14 -0.37
CA THR A 390 16.79 22.73 0.50
C THR A 390 17.26 23.99 1.19
N SER A 391 16.33 24.92 1.51
CA SER A 391 16.60 26.14 2.26
C SER A 391 17.21 25.87 3.65
N GLY A 392 16.70 24.82 4.34
CA GLY A 392 17.26 24.41 5.62
C GLY A 392 18.71 23.93 5.54
N MET A 393 19.06 23.14 4.50
CA MET A 393 20.44 22.67 4.32
C MET A 393 21.38 23.79 3.90
N ARG A 394 20.93 24.75 3.07
CA ARG A 394 21.69 25.96 2.73
C ARG A 394 21.95 26.79 3.97
N GLY A 395 20.91 27.03 4.80
CA GLY A 395 21.05 27.74 6.07
C GLY A 395 22.07 27.09 7.00
N ALA A 396 22.05 25.76 7.13
CA ALA A 396 23.01 25.02 7.94
C ALA A 396 24.46 25.13 7.41
N ALA A 397 24.62 25.08 6.08
CA ALA A 397 25.92 25.24 5.42
C ALA A 397 26.49 26.67 5.60
N ASP A 398 25.64 27.70 5.46
CA ASP A 398 26.03 29.12 5.66
C ASP A 398 26.33 29.41 7.14
N TYR A 399 25.56 28.85 8.07
CA TYR A 399 25.82 28.97 9.50
C TYR A 399 27.18 28.37 9.88
N ARG A 400 27.50 27.17 9.43
CA ARG A 400 28.82 26.55 9.69
C ARG A 400 29.98 27.25 9.00
N ALA A 401 29.72 27.96 7.93
CA ALA A 401 30.71 28.76 7.25
C ALA A 401 30.92 30.19 7.88
N GLY A 402 30.16 30.51 8.95
CA GLY A 402 30.22 31.79 9.65
C GLY A 402 29.42 32.94 8.99
N ASP A 403 28.65 32.66 7.95
CA ASP A 403 27.86 33.68 7.25
C ASP A 403 26.43 33.72 7.83
N TYR A 404 26.31 34.21 9.06
CA TYR A 404 25.06 34.22 9.82
C TYR A 404 23.93 35.03 9.16
N ALA A 405 24.29 36.06 8.39
CA ALA A 405 23.28 36.85 7.68
C ALA A 405 22.61 36.10 6.53
N LYS A 406 23.38 35.29 5.80
CA LYS A 406 22.79 34.40 4.75
C LYS A 406 22.06 33.22 5.35
N ALA A 407 22.60 32.65 6.43
CA ALA A 407 21.94 31.56 7.15
C ALA A 407 20.54 31.97 7.63
N ALA A 408 20.40 33.14 8.25
CA ALA A 408 19.12 33.67 8.71
C ALA A 408 18.10 33.82 7.57
N ARG A 409 18.53 34.33 6.42
CA ARG A 409 17.66 34.46 5.23
C ARG A 409 17.26 33.11 4.65
N ALA A 410 18.17 32.15 4.61
CA ALA A 410 17.88 30.81 4.08
C ALA A 410 16.90 30.06 4.99
N PHE A 411 16.98 30.19 6.31
CA PHE A 411 16.02 29.60 7.24
C PHE A 411 14.66 30.29 7.17
N ALA A 412 14.60 31.62 7.04
CA ALA A 412 13.34 32.34 6.87
C ALA A 412 12.57 31.90 5.63
N GLN A 413 13.25 31.62 4.50
CA GLN A 413 12.63 31.09 3.28
C GLN A 413 12.11 29.65 3.42
N GLY A 414 12.52 28.94 4.45
CA GLY A 414 12.06 27.56 4.73
C GLY A 414 10.76 27.50 5.52
N ASP A 415 10.46 28.51 6.32
CA ASP A 415 9.22 28.57 7.10
C ASP A 415 8.01 28.97 6.24
N ASP A 416 8.20 29.84 5.24
CA ASP A 416 7.14 30.24 4.30
C ASP A 416 6.65 29.09 3.39
N ALA A 417 7.42 28.02 3.23
CA ALA A 417 7.03 26.85 2.45
C ALA A 417 6.21 25.81 3.24
N ARG A 418 5.96 26.04 4.54
CA ARG A 418 5.17 25.18 5.42
C ARG A 418 3.89 25.83 5.95
N ALA A 419 3.65 27.10 5.66
CA ALA A 419 2.39 27.79 5.86
C ALA A 419 1.49 27.71 4.63
#